data_149fe93ff254e82398c78258680a4c88
#
_entry.id   149fe93ff254e82398c78258680a4c88
#
_cell.length_a   1.000
_cell.length_b   1.000
_cell.length_c   1.000
_cell.angle_alpha   90.00
_cell.angle_beta   90.00
_cell.angle_gamma   90.00
#
_symmetry.space_group_name_H-M   'P 1'
#
loop_
_entity.id
_entity.type
_entity.pdbx_description
1 polymer ?
#
loop_
_entity_poly.entity_id
_entity_poly.type
_entity_poly.pdbx_seq_one_letter_code
_entity_poly.pdbx_strand_id
1 'polypeptide(L)'
;MKQVNQYLALFLLLLFAIDCKQKQKEETVDQKVKSPDSLINQQPEPTANTYASVDISPMDMSYFPVDYPKIKMAHANTPPPVARLIYSRPHLQRRPLFNGILKYDEPWRLGANEASEINFYKNVTIQGKKIRAGRYIIYGIPHVDKWTIILNSNIDTWGLKQDTTKDAGRFEIPVSTNGTSLEYFTMVFEKTDTGANLVIAWADVVAKLPIEF
;
A
#
# COMPACT_ATOMS: atom_id res chain seq x y z
N MET A 1 -8.42 -16.86 -85.39
CA MET A 1 -8.60 -15.51 -84.84
C MET A 1 -10.00 -15.18 -84.40
N LYS A 2 -11.06 -15.86 -84.85
CA LYS A 2 -12.46 -15.55 -84.40
C LYS A 2 -12.87 -16.20 -83.06
N GLN A 3 -12.26 -17.26 -82.64
CA GLN A 3 -12.58 -17.91 -81.34
C GLN A 3 -12.00 -17.23 -80.13
N VAL A 4 -10.82 -16.56 -80.23
CA VAL A 4 -10.19 -15.89 -79.11
C VAL A 4 -11.00 -14.64 -78.64
N ASN A 5 -11.64 -13.94 -79.55
CA ASN A 5 -12.46 -12.80 -79.25
C ASN A 5 -13.80 -13.17 -78.51
N GLN A 6 -14.30 -14.38 -78.72
CA GLN A 6 -15.54 -14.83 -78.07
C GLN A 6 -15.32 -15.14 -76.56
N TYR A 7 -14.19 -15.72 -76.26
CA TYR A 7 -13.86 -15.97 -74.82
C TYR A 7 -13.48 -14.71 -74.09
N LEU A 8 -12.87 -13.75 -74.77
CA LEU A 8 -12.53 -12.47 -74.18
C LEU A 8 -13.76 -11.61 -73.79
N ALA A 9 -14.80 -11.65 -74.70
CA ALA A 9 -16.09 -11.01 -74.46
C ALA A 9 -16.90 -11.71 -73.37
N LEU A 10 -16.82 -13.03 -73.23
CA LEU A 10 -17.48 -13.80 -72.16
C LEU A 10 -16.80 -13.55 -70.79
N PHE A 11 -15.48 -13.38 -70.77
CA PHE A 11 -14.71 -13.08 -69.57
C PHE A 11 -14.98 -11.66 -69.09
N LEU A 12 -15.12 -10.69 -69.96
CA LEU A 12 -15.47 -9.30 -69.61
C LEU A 12 -16.90 -9.21 -69.08
N LEU A 13 -17.85 -10.00 -69.55
CA LEU A 13 -19.22 -10.03 -69.05
C LEU A 13 -19.35 -10.70 -67.67
N LEU A 14 -18.45 -11.62 -67.34
CA LEU A 14 -18.38 -12.21 -65.99
C LEU A 14 -17.80 -11.27 -64.92
N LEU A 15 -16.97 -10.30 -65.31
CA LEU A 15 -16.43 -9.34 -64.39
C LEU A 15 -17.43 -8.24 -63.96
N PHE A 16 -18.47 -7.99 -64.75
CA PHE A 16 -19.53 -7.04 -64.39
C PHE A 16 -20.66 -7.61 -63.55
N ALA A 17 -20.68 -8.89 -63.26
CA ALA A 17 -21.72 -9.53 -62.46
C ALA A 17 -21.36 -9.66 -60.96
N ILE A 18 -20.20 -9.14 -60.54
CA ILE A 18 -19.72 -9.29 -59.15
C ILE A 18 -19.92 -8.00 -58.33
N ASP A 19 -20.39 -6.92 -58.96
CA ASP A 19 -20.62 -5.66 -58.27
C ASP A 19 -22.12 -5.40 -58.14
N CYS A 20 -22.72 -5.89 -57.10
CA CYS A 20 -23.91 -5.38 -56.41
C CYS A 20 -24.46 -6.39 -55.40
N LYS A 21 -23.73 -6.63 -54.32
CA LYS A 21 -24.30 -6.98 -53.02
C LYS A 21 -23.55 -6.23 -51.95
N GLN A 22 -23.72 -4.93 -51.93
CA GLN A 22 -23.53 -4.15 -50.76
C GLN A 22 -24.56 -4.58 -49.72
N LYS A 23 -24.17 -5.55 -48.87
CA LYS A 23 -24.89 -5.81 -47.63
C LYS A 23 -24.90 -4.53 -46.86
N GLN A 24 -26.02 -3.83 -46.83
CA GLN A 24 -26.34 -2.93 -45.76
C GLN A 24 -26.13 -3.69 -44.46
N LYS A 25 -25.06 -3.35 -43.77
CA LYS A 25 -24.87 -3.71 -42.36
C LYS A 25 -25.94 -2.92 -41.64
N GLU A 26 -27.07 -3.54 -41.34
CA GLU A 26 -27.94 -3.06 -40.29
C GLU A 26 -27.06 -2.89 -39.05
N GLU A 27 -26.71 -1.68 -38.71
CA GLU A 27 -26.32 -1.34 -37.36
C GLU A 27 -27.56 -1.62 -36.50
N THR A 28 -27.64 -2.85 -36.01
CA THR A 28 -28.39 -3.10 -34.81
C THR A 28 -27.69 -2.26 -33.73
N VAL A 29 -28.19 -1.07 -33.50
CA VAL A 29 -27.94 -0.34 -32.28
C VAL A 29 -28.49 -1.20 -31.16
N ASP A 30 -27.60 -2.04 -30.63
CA ASP A 30 -27.82 -2.75 -29.38
C ASP A 30 -27.88 -1.68 -28.30
N GLN A 31 -29.03 -1.02 -28.19
CA GLN A 31 -29.38 -0.22 -27.03
C GLN A 31 -29.51 -1.21 -25.89
N LYS A 32 -28.33 -1.58 -25.34
CA LYS A 32 -28.24 -2.20 -24.05
C LYS A 32 -28.92 -1.24 -23.07
N VAL A 33 -30.18 -1.47 -22.83
CA VAL A 33 -30.96 -0.77 -21.80
C VAL A 33 -30.16 -0.96 -20.52
N LYS A 34 -29.43 0.10 -20.13
CA LYS A 34 -28.75 0.13 -18.85
C LYS A 34 -29.81 -0.02 -17.78
N SER A 35 -29.74 -1.08 -17.03
CA SER A 35 -30.63 -1.28 -15.89
C SER A 35 -30.56 -0.05 -14.98
N PRO A 36 -31.67 0.34 -14.31
CA PRO A 36 -31.69 1.50 -13.41
C PRO A 36 -30.59 1.47 -12.35
N ASP A 37 -30.14 0.27 -11.93
CA ASP A 37 -29.05 0.09 -10.97
C ASP A 37 -27.66 0.53 -11.48
N SER A 38 -27.46 0.66 -12.80
CA SER A 38 -26.19 1.15 -13.35
C SER A 38 -26.02 2.68 -13.25
N LEU A 39 -27.08 3.40 -12.90
CA LEU A 39 -27.06 4.87 -12.74
C LEU A 39 -26.79 5.31 -11.31
N ILE A 40 -26.89 4.40 -10.32
CA ILE A 40 -26.73 4.73 -8.90
C ILE A 40 -25.26 4.77 -8.48
N ASN A 41 -24.33 4.25 -9.28
CA ASN A 41 -22.91 4.10 -8.90
C ASN A 41 -21.94 4.93 -9.76
N GLN A 42 -22.39 5.97 -10.43
CA GLN A 42 -21.46 6.98 -10.95
C GLN A 42 -21.16 7.97 -9.84
N GLN A 43 -20.26 7.60 -8.92
CA GLN A 43 -19.58 8.63 -8.14
C GLN A 43 -18.93 9.58 -9.13
N PRO A 44 -19.17 10.92 -8.99
CA PRO A 44 -18.48 11.88 -9.82
C PRO A 44 -16.98 11.65 -9.67
N GLU A 45 -16.27 11.61 -10.80
CA GLU A 45 -14.80 11.54 -10.77
C GLU A 45 -14.28 12.64 -9.85
N PRO A 46 -13.37 12.29 -8.91
CA PRO A 46 -12.87 13.28 -7.97
C PRO A 46 -12.25 14.43 -8.74
N THR A 47 -12.79 15.63 -8.58
CA THR A 47 -12.21 16.83 -9.15
C THR A 47 -10.78 16.98 -8.63
N ALA A 48 -9.81 17.15 -9.53
CA ALA A 48 -8.42 17.35 -9.13
C ALA A 48 -8.32 18.51 -8.13
N ASN A 49 -7.74 18.26 -6.96
CA ASN A 49 -7.51 19.29 -5.98
C ASN A 49 -6.42 20.25 -6.51
N THR A 50 -6.78 21.53 -6.70
CA THR A 50 -5.86 22.54 -7.23
C THR A 50 -4.83 23.03 -6.21
N TYR A 51 -5.04 22.75 -4.92
CA TYR A 51 -4.15 23.18 -3.83
C TYR A 51 -3.13 22.11 -3.45
N ALA A 52 -3.48 20.83 -3.57
CA ALA A 52 -2.58 19.73 -3.25
C ALA A 52 -2.93 18.47 -4.06
N SER A 53 -1.93 17.77 -4.55
CA SER A 53 -2.10 16.45 -5.14
C SER A 53 -2.36 15.40 -4.06
N VAL A 54 -3.10 14.35 -4.40
CA VAL A 54 -3.28 13.19 -3.51
C VAL A 54 -1.97 12.41 -3.46
N ASP A 55 -1.49 12.12 -2.26
CA ASP A 55 -0.31 11.27 -2.07
C ASP A 55 -0.63 9.81 -2.43
N ILE A 56 0.27 9.19 -3.17
CA ILE A 56 0.18 7.77 -3.52
C ILE A 56 0.62 6.83 -2.38
N SER A 57 1.17 7.38 -1.30
CA SER A 57 1.56 6.67 -0.08
C SER A 57 0.85 7.31 1.11
N PRO A 58 -0.47 7.06 1.26
CA PRO A 58 -1.27 7.76 2.25
C PRO A 58 -0.75 7.55 3.67
N MET A 59 -0.88 8.57 4.50
CA MET A 59 -0.59 8.48 5.94
C MET A 59 -1.63 7.60 6.62
N ASP A 60 -1.17 6.80 7.56
CA ASP A 60 -2.00 5.95 8.41
C ASP A 60 -1.59 6.09 9.89
N MET A 61 -2.49 5.70 10.77
CA MET A 61 -2.31 5.83 12.21
C MET A 61 -2.83 4.58 12.93
N SER A 62 -1.97 3.99 13.75
CA SER A 62 -2.31 2.82 14.56
C SER A 62 -2.18 3.14 16.04
N TYR A 63 -3.04 2.54 16.87
CA TYR A 63 -3.07 2.75 18.32
C TYR A 63 -2.98 1.45 19.10
N PHE A 64 -2.46 1.55 20.32
CA PHE A 64 -2.71 0.55 21.34
C PHE A 64 -3.32 1.20 22.60
N PRO A 65 -4.47 0.75 23.10
CA PRO A 65 -5.32 -0.35 22.58
C PRO A 65 -5.79 -0.12 21.15
N VAL A 66 -5.95 -1.20 20.37
CA VAL A 66 -6.28 -1.14 18.94
C VAL A 66 -7.57 -0.33 18.66
N ASP A 67 -8.59 -0.48 19.52
CA ASP A 67 -9.86 0.22 19.39
C ASP A 67 -9.89 1.59 20.08
N TYR A 68 -8.74 2.15 20.45
CA TYR A 68 -8.66 3.39 21.23
C TYR A 68 -9.55 4.53 20.68
N PRO A 69 -9.60 4.84 19.37
CA PRO A 69 -10.47 5.91 18.87
C PRO A 69 -11.95 5.67 19.17
N LYS A 70 -12.42 4.43 19.05
CA LYS A 70 -13.81 4.05 19.38
C LYS A 70 -14.08 4.14 20.87
N ILE A 71 -13.14 3.66 21.70
CA ILE A 71 -13.20 3.76 23.15
C ILE A 71 -13.28 5.23 23.57
N LYS A 72 -12.43 6.08 23.00
CA LYS A 72 -12.41 7.52 23.29
C LYS A 72 -13.70 8.23 22.88
N MET A 73 -14.29 7.84 21.77
CA MET A 73 -15.57 8.36 21.31
C MET A 73 -16.73 7.95 22.27
N ALA A 74 -16.70 6.72 22.76
CA ALA A 74 -17.74 6.23 23.69
C ALA A 74 -17.59 6.78 25.12
N HIS A 75 -16.37 7.10 25.55
CA HIS A 75 -16.07 7.50 26.92
C HIS A 75 -15.14 8.73 26.96
N ALA A 76 -15.71 9.92 27.21
CA ALA A 76 -14.97 11.20 27.20
C ALA A 76 -13.73 11.23 28.11
N ASN A 77 -13.80 10.55 29.25
CA ASN A 77 -12.72 10.50 30.25
C ASN A 77 -11.71 9.37 30.03
N THR A 78 -11.66 8.76 28.82
CA THR A 78 -10.67 7.73 28.50
C THR A 78 -9.25 8.31 28.62
N PRO A 79 -8.34 7.66 29.36
CA PRO A 79 -6.94 8.10 29.47
C PRO A 79 -6.25 8.05 28.09
N PRO A 80 -5.08 8.68 27.94
CA PRO A 80 -4.28 8.55 26.72
C PRO A 80 -4.04 7.09 26.32
N PRO A 81 -3.82 6.79 25.04
CA PRO A 81 -3.44 5.44 24.63
C PRO A 81 -2.07 5.06 25.23
N VAL A 82 -1.72 3.81 25.19
CA VAL A 82 -0.38 3.36 25.58
C VAL A 82 0.65 3.72 24.52
N ALA A 83 0.27 3.49 23.26
CA ALA A 83 1.10 3.81 22.11
C ALA A 83 0.25 4.35 20.94
N ARG A 84 0.87 5.21 20.13
CA ARG A 84 0.38 5.67 18.85
C ARG A 84 1.51 5.62 17.83
N LEU A 85 1.22 5.10 16.64
CA LEU A 85 2.13 5.03 15.52
C LEU A 85 1.54 5.87 14.38
N ILE A 86 2.37 6.66 13.69
CA ILE A 86 2.02 7.40 12.48
C ILE A 86 3.05 7.03 11.41
N TYR A 87 2.59 6.65 10.23
CA TYR A 87 3.45 6.20 9.15
C TYR A 87 2.79 6.35 7.79
N SER A 88 3.57 6.42 6.73
CA SER A 88 3.06 6.38 5.36
C SER A 88 3.02 4.94 4.85
N ARG A 89 2.05 4.63 4.00
CA ARG A 89 1.81 3.30 3.44
C ARG A 89 2.20 3.23 1.96
N PRO A 90 3.49 3.09 1.62
CA PRO A 90 3.87 2.82 0.24
C PRO A 90 3.30 1.49 -0.22
N HIS A 91 3.16 1.34 -1.55
CA HIS A 91 2.63 0.14 -2.17
C HIS A 91 3.58 -0.41 -3.24
N LEU A 92 3.43 -1.72 -3.54
CA LEU A 92 4.35 -2.44 -4.42
C LEU A 92 4.30 -1.94 -5.86
N GLN A 93 3.13 -1.67 -6.41
CA GLN A 93 2.96 -1.30 -7.82
C GLN A 93 3.65 -2.32 -8.75
N ARG A 94 3.43 -3.60 -8.51
CA ARG A 94 4.06 -4.73 -9.24
C ARG A 94 5.59 -4.78 -9.14
N ARG A 95 6.23 -4.02 -8.24
CA ARG A 95 7.67 -4.09 -7.99
C ARG A 95 7.97 -5.16 -6.94
N PRO A 96 9.07 -5.89 -7.03
CA PRO A 96 9.50 -6.76 -5.93
C PRO A 96 9.87 -5.91 -4.70
N LEU A 97 9.59 -6.42 -3.51
CA LEU A 97 9.90 -5.71 -2.27
C LEU A 97 11.42 -5.49 -2.15
N PHE A 98 12.19 -6.57 -2.19
CA PHE A 98 13.65 -6.50 -2.16
C PHE A 98 14.24 -6.41 -3.57
N ASN A 99 15.31 -5.65 -3.72
CA ASN A 99 15.96 -5.30 -4.98
C ASN A 99 15.09 -4.45 -5.95
N GLY A 100 13.86 -4.10 -5.54
CA GLY A 100 13.00 -3.18 -6.27
C GLY A 100 12.70 -1.91 -5.46
N ILE A 101 12.27 -2.07 -4.22
CA ILE A 101 11.90 -0.96 -3.33
C ILE A 101 12.87 -0.84 -2.16
N LEU A 102 13.14 -1.94 -1.47
CA LEU A 102 14.05 -2.01 -0.35
C LEU A 102 15.34 -2.73 -0.73
N LYS A 103 16.39 -2.45 0.00
CA LYS A 103 17.64 -3.19 -0.03
C LYS A 103 17.91 -3.83 1.32
N TYR A 104 18.52 -5.01 1.30
CA TYR A 104 19.00 -5.62 2.52
C TYR A 104 20.16 -4.79 3.10
N ASP A 105 20.28 -4.82 4.40
CA ASP A 105 21.34 -4.19 5.20
C ASP A 105 21.40 -2.66 5.11
N GLU A 106 20.40 -2.02 4.48
CA GLU A 106 20.27 -0.56 4.42
C GLU A 106 19.16 -0.05 5.35
N PRO A 107 19.36 1.10 6.05
CA PRO A 107 18.31 1.70 6.85
C PRO A 107 17.10 2.13 6.01
N TRP A 108 15.91 1.78 6.47
CA TRP A 108 14.65 2.16 5.88
C TRP A 108 13.73 2.79 6.93
N ARG A 109 13.16 3.96 6.64
CA ARG A 109 12.30 4.75 7.54
C ARG A 109 10.93 4.11 7.85
N LEU A 110 10.71 2.84 7.52
CA LEU A 110 9.46 2.10 7.71
C LEU A 110 8.23 2.86 7.16
N GLY A 111 8.34 3.30 5.91
CA GLY A 111 7.31 4.08 5.23
C GLY A 111 7.85 4.82 4.01
N ALA A 112 7.08 5.80 3.55
CA ALA A 112 7.44 6.78 2.52
C ALA A 112 7.30 8.20 3.10
N ASN A 113 7.73 9.22 2.35
CA ASN A 113 7.69 10.63 2.77
C ASN A 113 8.50 10.87 4.05
N GLU A 114 7.90 11.42 5.10
CA GLU A 114 8.55 11.62 6.39
C GLU A 114 8.87 10.31 7.09
N ALA A 115 9.74 10.39 8.09
CA ALA A 115 10.04 9.27 8.96
C ALA A 115 8.80 8.82 9.75
N SER A 116 8.63 7.50 9.88
CA SER A 116 7.58 6.95 10.74
C SER A 116 7.85 7.25 12.21
N GLU A 117 6.81 7.61 12.95
CA GLU A 117 6.89 7.98 14.36
C GLU A 117 6.07 7.06 15.26
N ILE A 118 6.66 6.66 16.38
CA ILE A 118 5.95 6.01 17.48
C ILE A 118 5.99 6.87 18.71
N ASN A 119 4.83 7.08 19.36
CA ASN A 119 4.71 7.78 20.62
C ASN A 119 4.24 6.82 21.72
N PHE A 120 5.04 6.62 22.74
CA PHE A 120 4.67 5.91 23.96
C PHE A 120 4.22 6.91 25.03
N TYR A 121 2.99 6.74 25.52
CA TYR A 121 2.39 7.61 26.54
C TYR A 121 2.72 7.14 27.97
N LYS A 122 3.34 5.98 28.11
CA LYS A 122 3.95 5.47 29.34
C LYS A 122 5.25 4.74 29.01
N ASN A 123 6.06 4.44 30.04
CA ASN A 123 7.25 3.61 29.87
C ASN A 123 6.85 2.21 29.40
N VAL A 124 7.64 1.63 28.51
CA VAL A 124 7.44 0.28 27.96
C VAL A 124 8.74 -0.51 28.06
N THR A 125 8.64 -1.83 27.93
CA THR A 125 9.81 -2.72 27.85
C THR A 125 9.80 -3.43 26.50
N ILE A 126 10.94 -3.42 25.81
CA ILE A 126 11.13 -4.11 24.52
C ILE A 126 12.37 -4.97 24.66
N GLN A 127 12.21 -6.29 24.55
CA GLN A 127 13.30 -7.26 24.73
C GLN A 127 14.14 -7.00 26.02
N GLY A 128 13.45 -6.76 27.14
CA GLY A 128 14.08 -6.49 28.43
C GLY A 128 14.64 -5.06 28.60
N LYS A 129 14.69 -4.25 27.54
CA LYS A 129 15.16 -2.86 27.60
C LYS A 129 14.01 -1.92 27.92
N LYS A 130 14.14 -1.10 28.95
CA LYS A 130 13.19 -0.05 29.31
C LYS A 130 13.32 1.12 28.33
N ILE A 131 12.19 1.48 27.69
CA ILE A 131 12.03 2.65 26.85
C ILE A 131 11.12 3.65 27.58
N ARG A 132 11.58 4.88 27.73
CA ARG A 132 10.82 5.95 28.39
C ARG A 132 9.62 6.37 27.55
N ALA A 133 8.59 6.88 28.19
CA ALA A 133 7.51 7.59 27.51
C ALA A 133 8.09 8.73 26.66
N GLY A 134 7.54 8.93 25.45
CA GLY A 134 7.99 9.97 24.54
C GLY A 134 7.78 9.59 23.06
N ARG A 135 8.12 10.54 22.18
CA ARG A 135 8.11 10.38 20.72
C ARG A 135 9.47 9.87 20.25
N TYR A 136 9.43 8.95 19.33
CA TYR A 136 10.61 8.37 18.66
C TYR A 136 10.34 8.23 17.18
N ILE A 137 11.35 8.46 16.37
CA ILE A 137 11.39 7.93 15.02
C ILE A 137 11.57 6.41 15.14
N ILE A 138 10.81 5.65 14.35
CA ILE A 138 11.00 4.22 14.21
C ILE A 138 11.50 3.92 12.80
N TYR A 139 12.61 3.21 12.69
CA TYR A 139 13.16 2.77 11.41
C TYR A 139 13.68 1.34 11.51
N GLY A 140 13.87 0.71 10.37
CA GLY A 140 14.32 -0.68 10.29
C GLY A 140 15.54 -0.86 9.41
N ILE A 141 16.32 -1.90 9.66
CA ILE A 141 17.34 -2.42 8.74
C ILE A 141 16.92 -3.85 8.43
N PRO A 142 16.39 -4.10 7.22
CA PRO A 142 15.99 -5.44 6.80
C PRO A 142 17.23 -6.30 6.53
N HIS A 143 17.29 -7.49 7.11
CA HIS A 143 18.20 -8.56 6.74
C HIS A 143 17.38 -9.75 6.19
N VAL A 144 18.04 -10.77 5.69
CA VAL A 144 17.36 -11.90 5.03
C VAL A 144 16.44 -12.67 5.98
N ASP A 145 16.90 -12.93 7.20
CA ASP A 145 16.24 -13.78 8.20
C ASP A 145 15.69 -13.01 9.40
N LYS A 146 16.07 -11.75 9.55
CA LYS A 146 15.68 -10.86 10.66
C LYS A 146 15.63 -9.42 10.23
N TRP A 147 14.94 -8.61 10.99
CA TRP A 147 15.01 -7.16 10.88
C TRP A 147 15.55 -6.56 12.17
N THR A 148 16.37 -5.52 12.06
CA THR A 148 16.74 -4.69 13.20
C THR A 148 15.81 -3.50 13.22
N ILE A 149 14.97 -3.38 14.26
CA ILE A 149 14.08 -2.23 14.49
C ILE A 149 14.74 -1.29 15.47
N ILE A 150 14.77 -0.01 15.14
CA ILE A 150 15.45 1.02 15.90
C ILE A 150 14.47 2.12 16.31
N LEU A 151 14.52 2.51 17.59
CA LEU A 151 13.87 3.71 18.11
C LEU A 151 14.92 4.80 18.24
N ASN A 152 14.66 5.97 17.66
CA ASN A 152 15.61 7.07 17.63
C ASN A 152 14.94 8.36 18.15
N SER A 153 15.62 9.11 19.00
CA SER A 153 15.10 10.34 19.61
C SER A 153 15.26 11.59 18.72
N ASN A 154 15.85 11.48 17.54
CA ASN A 154 15.98 12.56 16.57
C ASN A 154 14.67 12.71 15.76
N ILE A 155 13.66 13.29 16.40
CA ILE A 155 12.32 13.50 15.82
C ILE A 155 12.30 14.64 14.80
N ASP A 156 11.16 14.78 14.09
CA ASP A 156 10.90 15.86 13.11
C ASP A 156 11.91 15.86 11.95
N THR A 157 12.24 14.67 11.44
CA THR A 157 13.15 14.46 10.31
C THR A 157 12.48 13.76 9.13
N TRP A 158 13.06 13.91 7.93
CA TRP A 158 12.61 13.19 6.75
C TRP A 158 12.95 11.68 6.79
N GLY A 159 13.92 11.28 7.62
CA GLY A 159 14.28 9.88 7.83
C GLY A 159 15.16 9.25 6.75
N LEU A 160 15.80 10.02 5.89
CA LEU A 160 16.74 9.51 4.89
C LEU A 160 18.17 9.32 5.43
N LYS A 161 18.52 10.08 6.47
CA LYS A 161 19.78 9.96 7.19
C LYS A 161 19.50 9.82 8.67
N GLN A 162 20.06 8.79 9.27
CA GLN A 162 19.86 8.48 10.68
C GLN A 162 21.05 8.95 11.50
N ASP A 163 20.80 9.74 12.54
CA ASP A 163 21.79 10.04 13.58
C ASP A 163 21.79 8.90 14.61
N THR A 164 22.65 7.92 14.40
CA THR A 164 22.72 6.72 15.25
C THR A 164 23.14 7.01 16.70
N THR A 165 23.72 8.19 16.98
CA THR A 165 24.06 8.59 18.34
C THR A 165 22.83 8.86 19.21
N LYS A 166 21.67 9.04 18.56
CA LYS A 166 20.37 9.25 19.21
C LYS A 166 19.50 8.02 19.29
N ASP A 167 20.04 6.83 18.98
CA ASP A 167 19.32 5.56 19.08
C ASP A 167 18.98 5.25 20.56
N ALA A 168 17.70 5.26 20.88
CA ALA A 168 17.19 4.91 22.20
C ALA A 168 17.15 3.39 22.41
N GLY A 169 16.99 2.61 21.34
CA GLY A 169 17.01 1.15 21.35
C GLY A 169 17.12 0.54 19.97
N ARG A 170 17.77 -0.63 19.91
CA ARG A 170 17.90 -1.46 18.71
C ARG A 170 17.45 -2.87 19.07
N PHE A 171 16.57 -3.47 18.25
CA PHE A 171 15.88 -4.72 18.54
C PHE A 171 15.91 -5.61 17.32
N GLU A 172 16.42 -6.80 17.46
CA GLU A 172 16.39 -7.80 16.38
C GLU A 172 15.12 -8.64 16.50
N ILE A 173 14.39 -8.78 15.42
CA ILE A 173 13.17 -9.57 15.34
C ILE A 173 13.23 -10.52 14.15
N PRO A 174 12.79 -11.77 14.29
CA PRO A 174 12.76 -12.70 13.20
C PRO A 174 11.75 -12.28 12.14
N VAL A 175 12.01 -12.65 10.90
CA VAL A 175 11.12 -12.47 9.77
C VAL A 175 10.47 -13.81 9.43
N SER A 176 9.20 -13.77 9.08
CA SER A 176 8.45 -14.89 8.54
C SER A 176 7.79 -14.49 7.22
N THR A 177 7.51 -15.48 6.38
CA THR A 177 6.69 -15.30 5.19
C THR A 177 5.25 -15.64 5.50
N ASN A 178 4.32 -14.81 4.99
CA ASN A 178 2.90 -14.93 5.23
C ASN A 178 2.22 -15.45 3.96
N GLY A 179 2.39 -16.33 3.25
CA GLY A 179 1.67 -16.90 2.10
C GLY A 179 0.73 -15.97 1.29
N THR A 180 0.36 -14.82 1.84
CA THR A 180 -0.49 -13.77 1.21
C THR A 180 0.31 -12.50 1.02
N SER A 181 0.46 -12.04 -0.22
CA SER A 181 1.18 -10.81 -0.52
C SER A 181 0.31 -9.58 -0.24
N LEU A 182 0.81 -8.68 0.60
CA LEU A 182 0.19 -7.39 0.92
C LEU A 182 0.72 -6.32 -0.04
N GLU A 183 -0.18 -5.68 -0.78
CA GLU A 183 0.16 -4.59 -1.69
C GLU A 183 0.69 -3.36 -0.94
N TYR A 184 0.05 -3.00 0.18
CA TYR A 184 0.41 -1.83 0.98
C TYR A 184 1.22 -2.21 2.22
N PHE A 185 2.30 -1.46 2.45
CA PHE A 185 3.01 -1.50 3.73
C PHE A 185 2.05 -1.27 4.90
N THR A 186 2.17 -2.08 5.94
CA THR A 186 1.24 -2.07 7.06
C THR A 186 1.99 -2.20 8.38
N MET A 187 1.70 -1.31 9.32
CA MET A 187 2.12 -1.42 10.71
C MET A 187 0.91 -1.30 11.64
N VAL A 188 0.63 -2.33 12.42
CA VAL A 188 -0.50 -2.38 13.36
C VAL A 188 -0.11 -3.04 14.66
N PHE A 189 -0.84 -2.71 15.74
CA PHE A 189 -0.66 -3.40 17.01
C PHE A 189 -1.58 -4.62 17.08
N GLU A 190 -1.03 -5.72 17.55
CA GLU A 190 -1.73 -6.95 17.88
C GLU A 190 -1.61 -7.19 19.38
N LYS A 191 -2.74 -7.31 20.10
CA LYS A 191 -2.73 -7.50 21.56
C LYS A 191 -2.11 -8.85 21.92
N THR A 192 -1.29 -8.85 22.98
CA THR A 192 -0.76 -10.06 23.64
C THR A 192 -1.13 -10.05 25.13
N ASP A 193 -0.78 -11.11 25.86
CA ASP A 193 -1.07 -11.20 27.29
C ASP A 193 -0.32 -10.17 28.14
N THR A 194 0.90 -9.79 27.72
CA THR A 194 1.77 -8.86 28.45
C THR A 194 1.87 -7.47 27.84
N GLY A 195 1.21 -7.26 26.69
CA GLY A 195 1.32 -5.99 25.96
C GLY A 195 0.79 -6.05 24.54
N ALA A 196 1.65 -5.80 23.57
CA ALA A 196 1.32 -5.92 22.14
C ALA A 196 2.53 -6.32 21.30
N ASN A 197 2.28 -6.94 20.16
CA ASN A 197 3.23 -6.97 19.06
C ASN A 197 2.97 -5.77 18.14
N LEU A 198 4.00 -5.01 17.79
CA LEU A 198 3.95 -4.18 16.59
C LEU A 198 4.23 -5.07 15.40
N VAL A 199 3.18 -5.37 14.63
CA VAL A 199 3.25 -6.14 13.39
C VAL A 199 3.68 -5.21 12.27
N ILE A 200 4.73 -5.59 11.55
CA ILE A 200 5.30 -4.87 10.41
C ILE A 200 5.22 -5.81 9.22
N ALA A 201 4.39 -5.49 8.22
CA ALA A 201 4.10 -6.41 7.13
C ALA A 201 4.07 -5.70 5.76
N TRP A 202 4.72 -6.32 4.76
CA TRP A 202 4.67 -5.87 3.37
C TRP A 202 5.05 -7.01 2.42
N ALA A 203 4.43 -7.06 1.24
CA ALA A 203 4.50 -8.23 0.38
C ALA A 203 4.13 -9.50 1.17
N ASP A 204 4.94 -10.54 1.09
CA ASP A 204 4.80 -11.77 1.85
C ASP A 204 5.60 -11.78 3.17
N VAL A 205 6.22 -10.66 3.53
CA VAL A 205 7.11 -10.54 4.70
C VAL A 205 6.36 -10.02 5.90
N VAL A 206 6.53 -10.67 7.05
CA VAL A 206 5.98 -10.26 8.34
C VAL A 206 7.06 -10.33 9.42
N ALA A 207 7.18 -9.24 10.18
CA ALA A 207 8.02 -9.16 11.37
C ALA A 207 7.18 -8.65 12.55
N LYS A 208 7.42 -9.13 13.76
CA LYS A 208 6.67 -8.72 14.96
C LYS A 208 7.64 -8.26 16.05
N LEU A 209 7.51 -7.02 16.48
CA LEU A 209 8.26 -6.46 17.61
C LEU A 209 7.42 -6.56 18.88
N PRO A 210 7.77 -7.43 19.84
CA PRO A 210 7.07 -7.51 21.13
C PRO A 210 7.32 -6.26 21.97
N ILE A 211 6.26 -5.70 22.55
CA ILE A 211 6.29 -4.53 23.43
C ILE A 211 5.48 -4.87 24.69
N GLU A 212 6.10 -4.81 25.85
CA GLU A 212 5.48 -5.05 27.14
C GLU A 212 5.10 -3.72 27.81
N PHE A 213 3.92 -3.71 28.49
CA PHE A 213 3.36 -2.50 29.08
C PHE A 213 3.14 -2.59 30.59
#